data_6b2c1e51f524639f17dc5bad7a8b5d01
#
_entry.id   6b2c1e51f524639f17dc5bad7a8b5d01
#
_cell.length_a   1.000
_cell.length_b   1.000
_cell.length_c   1.000
_cell.angle_alpha   90.00
_cell.angle_beta   90.00
_cell.angle_gamma   90.00
#
_symmetry.space_group_name_H-M   'P 1'
#
loop_
_entity.id
_entity.type
_entity.pdbx_description
1 polymer ?
#
loop_
_entity_poly.entity_id
_entity_poly.type
_entity_poly.pdbx_seq_one_letter_code
_entity_poly.pdbx_strand_id
1 'polypeptide(L)'
;VKAGDMIFILVFCLLFVWSWRFAKKESLVFKLSGIDVLLLVCGLYIIVLYLFSWEQLDREVLLMHVACGLLYIAVRILGIQQMRLVFWIFLFLLLWQLWYGIACQTQYFYPGRGMRLVYGSFLNTGMWSCFVACVGIILCGEMTLVSSRVAKMFCGLGVFLIVYLLFMGNSRAAWLGFAVGGGYLFYKETDSLRRLKKWGILLLFSGVLLGAGMGTWHKVNSALGRLLIWKISGQMCYEHPWGTGLNGFQHNYMAYQENYFVGGGNEVERMLADETLYAFNDFLRIGVEQGIFGLLFIVVLLYLVFRRNKMGGCCTKEIHVIRGVLLAWLVFSLFSYPSSQLQTKAICIVFIGMLSSSLPGMLEINGKWLGVLTGIVGILFCCQAVWPYREAVRNWENCLANRHVLAEEVDVRYRPLMNSSFFLANCSLLLNQSGEHVKALEVADRGVCLYHSYGCCVEKGIAMENLGCYDAAEVVWIQAGNLIPNRFRPLYLRMEMKYKLGDMKQVEDLIDSLSCKKIKVRSPELLFMLERVKLIEQKIKTKCQ
;
A
#
# COMPACT_ATOMS: atom_id res chain seq x y z
N VAL A 1 5.78 11.68 1.57
CA VAL A 1 5.06 12.40 2.63
C VAL A 1 4.38 11.35 3.49
N LYS A 2 4.74 11.30 4.78
CA LYS A 2 4.08 10.40 5.74
C LYS A 2 2.70 10.94 6.09
N ALA A 3 1.75 10.07 6.47
CA ALA A 3 0.38 10.48 6.79
C ALA A 3 0.32 11.60 7.83
N GLY A 4 1.20 11.56 8.85
CA GLY A 4 1.30 12.60 9.85
C GLY A 4 1.68 13.98 9.30
N ASP A 5 2.61 14.06 8.34
CA ASP A 5 3.00 15.35 7.72
C ASP A 5 1.81 15.95 6.94
N MET A 6 1.08 15.09 6.23
CA MET A 6 -0.11 15.51 5.49
C MET A 6 -1.20 16.04 6.43
N ILE A 7 -1.42 15.42 7.60
CA ILE A 7 -2.39 15.88 8.59
C ILE A 7 -2.04 17.29 9.08
N PHE A 8 -0.78 17.53 9.44
CA PHE A 8 -0.34 18.88 9.88
C PHE A 8 -0.65 19.94 8.83
N ILE A 9 -0.24 19.68 7.58
CA ILE A 9 -0.46 20.61 6.46
C ILE A 9 -1.96 20.87 6.27
N LEU A 10 -2.77 19.83 6.25
CA LEU A 10 -4.21 19.94 5.99
C LEU A 10 -4.94 20.64 7.14
N VAL A 11 -4.61 20.34 8.41
CA VAL A 11 -5.19 21.05 9.56
C VAL A 11 -4.87 22.53 9.48
N PHE A 12 -3.62 22.90 9.18
CA PHE A 12 -3.20 24.29 9.07
C PHE A 12 -3.90 25.02 7.92
N CYS A 13 -3.97 24.38 6.74
CA CYS A 13 -4.69 24.93 5.59
C CYS A 13 -6.19 25.11 5.85
N LEU A 14 -6.84 24.14 6.49
CA LEU A 14 -8.25 24.23 6.84
C LEU A 14 -8.51 25.36 7.84
N LEU A 15 -7.70 25.47 8.89
CA LEU A 15 -7.79 26.56 9.87
C LEU A 15 -7.59 27.93 9.20
N PHE A 16 -6.63 28.04 8.28
CA PHE A 16 -6.40 29.27 7.52
C PHE A 16 -7.61 29.66 6.68
N VAL A 17 -8.18 28.71 5.91
CA VAL A 17 -9.37 28.94 5.08
C VAL A 17 -10.58 29.35 5.94
N TRP A 18 -10.77 28.67 7.08
CA TRP A 18 -11.86 29.01 8.01
C TRP A 18 -11.68 30.38 8.62
N SER A 19 -10.48 30.71 9.09
CA SER A 19 -10.15 32.03 9.67
C SER A 19 -10.36 33.15 8.66
N TRP A 20 -9.92 32.94 7.42
CA TRP A 20 -10.08 33.89 6.31
C TRP A 20 -11.56 34.17 6.01
N ARG A 21 -12.39 33.13 5.88
CA ARG A 21 -13.83 33.28 5.61
C ARG A 21 -14.59 33.87 6.81
N PHE A 22 -14.17 33.52 8.03
CA PHE A 22 -14.71 34.13 9.24
C PHE A 22 -14.44 35.64 9.27
N ALA A 23 -13.23 36.07 8.95
CA ALA A 23 -12.86 37.47 8.86
C ALA A 23 -13.68 38.24 7.80
N LYS A 24 -14.01 37.58 6.69
CA LYS A 24 -14.88 38.14 5.64
C LYS A 24 -16.38 38.09 5.94
N LYS A 25 -16.79 37.59 7.09
CA LYS A 25 -18.21 37.37 7.46
C LYS A 25 -19.00 36.53 6.45
N GLU A 26 -18.35 35.73 5.62
CA GLU A 26 -19.00 34.86 4.66
C GLU A 26 -19.69 33.68 5.37
N SER A 27 -20.99 33.48 5.10
CA SER A 27 -21.71 32.32 5.62
C SER A 27 -21.25 31.06 4.87
N LEU A 28 -20.63 30.12 5.56
CA LEU A 28 -20.31 28.80 5.04
C LEU A 28 -21.51 27.88 5.23
N VAL A 29 -22.29 27.71 4.18
CA VAL A 29 -23.34 26.69 4.14
C VAL A 29 -22.82 25.50 3.34
N PHE A 30 -22.65 24.35 4.01
CA PHE A 30 -22.31 23.10 3.37
C PHE A 30 -23.57 22.38 2.93
N LYS A 31 -23.68 22.16 1.60
CA LYS A 31 -24.73 21.32 1.02
C LYS A 31 -24.19 19.89 0.88
N LEU A 32 -24.61 18.99 1.75
CA LEU A 32 -24.19 17.60 1.72
C LEU A 32 -24.84 16.88 0.54
N SER A 33 -24.05 16.30 -0.34
CA SER A 33 -24.48 15.43 -1.43
C SER A 33 -24.69 13.99 -0.95
N GLY A 34 -25.25 13.12 -1.80
CA GLY A 34 -25.39 11.70 -1.49
C GLY A 34 -24.03 11.00 -1.27
N ILE A 35 -22.94 11.47 -1.91
CA ILE A 35 -21.57 10.96 -1.65
C ILE A 35 -21.11 11.37 -0.26
N ASP A 36 -21.35 12.62 0.17
CA ASP A 36 -20.97 13.09 1.52
C ASP A 36 -21.67 12.25 2.59
N VAL A 37 -22.97 11.98 2.43
CA VAL A 37 -23.73 11.16 3.38
C VAL A 37 -23.19 9.72 3.42
N LEU A 38 -22.93 9.11 2.25
CA LEU A 38 -22.37 7.77 2.18
C LEU A 38 -21.00 7.69 2.88
N LEU A 39 -20.12 8.66 2.65
CA LEU A 39 -18.80 8.70 3.27
C LEU A 39 -18.86 8.96 4.79
N LEU A 40 -19.85 9.73 5.27
CA LEU A 40 -20.10 9.87 6.71
C LEU A 40 -20.53 8.54 7.33
N VAL A 41 -21.45 7.81 6.71
CA VAL A 41 -21.87 6.49 7.20
C VAL A 41 -20.71 5.50 7.16
N CYS A 42 -19.91 5.49 6.08
CA CYS A 42 -18.71 4.67 5.97
C CYS A 42 -17.68 5.05 7.06
N GLY A 43 -17.50 6.35 7.32
CA GLY A 43 -16.61 6.84 8.39
C GLY A 43 -17.05 6.37 9.77
N LEU A 44 -18.35 6.43 10.07
CA LEU A 44 -18.90 5.89 11.32
C LEU A 44 -18.68 4.38 11.45
N TYR A 45 -18.89 3.64 10.37
CA TYR A 45 -18.61 2.20 10.34
C TYR A 45 -17.11 1.90 10.59
N ILE A 46 -16.20 2.66 9.96
CA ILE A 46 -14.76 2.55 10.20
C ILE A 46 -14.40 2.85 11.67
N ILE A 47 -15.05 3.86 12.28
CA ILE A 47 -14.85 4.17 13.72
C ILE A 47 -15.29 2.99 14.59
N VAL A 48 -16.42 2.36 14.28
CA VAL A 48 -16.88 1.17 15.00
C VAL A 48 -15.85 0.04 14.88
N LEU A 49 -15.41 -0.28 13.67
CA LEU A 49 -14.37 -1.29 13.46
C LEU A 49 -13.07 -0.94 14.21
N TYR A 50 -12.74 0.36 14.26
CA TYR A 50 -11.56 0.84 14.97
C TYR A 50 -11.66 0.59 16.48
N LEU A 51 -12.82 0.83 17.08
CA LEU A 51 -13.05 0.61 18.51
C LEU A 51 -12.91 -0.87 18.89
N PHE A 52 -13.34 -1.79 18.00
CA PHE A 52 -13.17 -3.23 18.22
C PHE A 52 -11.73 -3.73 18.04
N SER A 53 -10.89 -3.02 17.27
CA SER A 53 -9.52 -3.43 16.93
C SER A 53 -8.45 -2.55 17.62
N TRP A 54 -8.81 -1.69 18.57
CA TRP A 54 -7.98 -0.62 19.12
C TRP A 54 -6.59 -1.07 19.59
N GLU A 55 -6.50 -2.20 20.29
CA GLU A 55 -5.25 -2.69 20.87
C GLU A 55 -4.28 -3.27 19.83
N GLN A 56 -4.80 -3.72 18.70
CA GLN A 56 -4.04 -4.42 17.66
C GLN A 56 -3.67 -3.53 16.48
N LEU A 57 -4.38 -2.41 16.30
CA LEU A 57 -4.29 -1.61 15.09
C LEU A 57 -2.99 -0.78 15.02
N ASP A 58 -2.31 -0.85 13.87
CA ASP A 58 -1.19 0.03 13.57
C ASP A 58 -1.68 1.50 13.51
N ARG A 59 -1.01 2.38 14.24
CA ARG A 59 -1.34 3.82 14.27
C ARG A 59 -1.25 4.48 12.90
N GLU A 60 -0.39 3.98 12.00
CA GLU A 60 -0.30 4.50 10.64
C GLU A 60 -1.62 4.36 9.88
N VAL A 61 -2.36 3.27 10.11
CA VAL A 61 -3.69 3.04 9.49
C VAL A 61 -4.69 4.11 9.94
N LEU A 62 -4.72 4.45 11.23
CA LEU A 62 -5.55 5.55 11.75
C LEU A 62 -5.17 6.89 11.11
N LEU A 63 -3.88 7.23 11.16
CA LEU A 63 -3.38 8.48 10.61
C LEU A 63 -3.72 8.62 9.12
N MET A 64 -3.65 7.52 8.38
CA MET A 64 -4.01 7.50 6.95
C MET A 64 -5.51 7.79 6.74
N HIS A 65 -6.41 7.23 7.55
CA HIS A 65 -7.84 7.49 7.43
C HIS A 65 -8.19 8.94 7.80
N VAL A 66 -7.59 9.47 8.87
CA VAL A 66 -7.76 10.88 9.27
C VAL A 66 -7.23 11.83 8.19
N ALA A 67 -6.04 11.56 7.63
CA ALA A 67 -5.48 12.34 6.54
C ALA A 67 -6.41 12.37 5.31
N CYS A 68 -6.98 11.23 4.94
CA CYS A 68 -7.94 11.12 3.84
C CYS A 68 -9.24 11.90 4.12
N GLY A 69 -9.76 11.84 5.34
CA GLY A 69 -10.94 12.61 5.75
C GLY A 69 -10.71 14.11 5.67
N LEU A 70 -9.58 14.60 6.21
CA LEU A 70 -9.20 16.01 6.13
C LEU A 70 -8.98 16.47 4.69
N LEU A 71 -8.32 15.66 3.86
CA LEU A 71 -8.13 15.94 2.44
C LEU A 71 -9.47 16.03 1.71
N TYR A 72 -10.39 15.10 1.99
CA TYR A 72 -11.74 15.15 1.43
C TYR A 72 -12.45 16.46 1.76
N ILE A 73 -12.44 16.87 3.03
CA ILE A 73 -13.06 18.13 3.48
C ILE A 73 -12.40 19.33 2.76
N ALA A 74 -11.06 19.37 2.69
CA ALA A 74 -10.34 20.45 2.02
C ALA A 74 -10.73 20.57 0.54
N VAL A 75 -10.74 19.46 -0.19
CA VAL A 75 -11.12 19.42 -1.61
C VAL A 75 -12.59 19.74 -1.81
N ARG A 76 -13.44 19.29 -0.90
CA ARG A 76 -14.87 19.58 -0.93
C ARG A 76 -15.16 21.08 -0.79
N ILE A 77 -14.35 21.80 0.00
CA ILE A 77 -14.41 23.27 0.14
C ILE A 77 -13.94 23.96 -1.15
N LEU A 78 -12.86 23.46 -1.77
CA LEU A 78 -12.34 24.02 -3.02
C LEU A 78 -13.36 23.89 -4.15
N GLY A 79 -14.02 22.76 -4.26
CA GLY A 79 -15.04 22.48 -5.25
C GLY A 79 -14.52 22.24 -6.67
N ILE A 80 -15.41 21.80 -7.55
CA ILE A 80 -15.08 21.44 -8.94
C ILE A 80 -14.58 22.64 -9.77
N GLN A 81 -14.94 23.86 -9.38
CA GLN A 81 -14.49 25.10 -10.05
C GLN A 81 -12.97 25.28 -10.04
N GLN A 82 -12.29 24.68 -9.08
CA GLN A 82 -10.83 24.72 -8.95
C GLN A 82 -10.11 23.56 -9.68
N MET A 83 -10.74 22.94 -10.68
CA MET A 83 -10.16 21.83 -11.43
C MET A 83 -8.81 22.18 -12.06
N ARG A 84 -8.63 23.43 -12.57
CA ARG A 84 -7.34 23.89 -13.08
C ARG A 84 -6.24 23.98 -12.03
N LEU A 85 -6.58 24.39 -10.81
CA LEU A 85 -5.60 24.37 -9.70
C LEU A 85 -5.16 22.93 -9.42
N VAL A 86 -6.11 21.99 -9.37
CA VAL A 86 -5.80 20.57 -9.19
C VAL A 86 -4.92 20.04 -10.32
N PHE A 87 -5.19 20.42 -11.57
CA PHE A 87 -4.33 20.11 -12.72
C PHE A 87 -2.87 20.55 -12.48
N TRP A 88 -2.67 21.83 -12.10
CA TRP A 88 -1.33 22.36 -11.86
C TRP A 88 -0.62 21.68 -10.68
N ILE A 89 -1.36 21.35 -9.63
CA ILE A 89 -0.81 20.60 -8.49
C ILE A 89 -0.33 19.22 -8.94
N PHE A 90 -1.12 18.47 -9.71
CA PHE A 90 -0.72 17.14 -10.18
C PHE A 90 0.43 17.20 -11.17
N LEU A 91 0.48 18.20 -12.04
CA LEU A 91 1.61 18.42 -12.94
C LEU A 91 2.88 18.76 -12.16
N PHE A 92 2.80 19.66 -11.18
CA PHE A 92 3.92 19.96 -10.28
C PHE A 92 4.40 18.70 -9.53
N LEU A 93 3.50 17.92 -8.98
CA LEU A 93 3.84 16.67 -8.31
C LEU A 93 4.53 15.68 -9.25
N LEU A 94 4.09 15.57 -10.50
CA LEU A 94 4.76 14.74 -11.50
C LEU A 94 6.20 15.21 -11.75
N LEU A 95 6.40 16.51 -12.00
CA LEU A 95 7.72 17.09 -12.23
C LEU A 95 8.63 16.94 -11.00
N TRP A 96 8.10 17.16 -9.81
CA TRP A 96 8.79 16.92 -8.55
C TRP A 96 9.22 15.45 -8.38
N GLN A 97 8.34 14.51 -8.69
CA GLN A 97 8.66 13.08 -8.62
C GLN A 97 9.73 12.67 -9.64
N LEU A 98 9.70 13.23 -10.84
CA LEU A 98 10.74 13.03 -11.85
C LEU A 98 12.08 13.59 -11.39
N TRP A 99 12.10 14.83 -10.90
CA TRP A 99 13.29 15.45 -10.33
C TRP A 99 13.85 14.63 -9.17
N TYR A 100 13.00 14.20 -8.24
CA TYR A 100 13.40 13.35 -7.12
C TYR A 100 14.01 12.02 -7.59
N GLY A 101 13.42 11.38 -8.60
CA GLY A 101 13.94 10.16 -9.21
C GLY A 101 15.34 10.36 -9.82
N ILE A 102 15.54 11.46 -10.57
CA ILE A 102 16.84 11.84 -11.15
C ILE A 102 17.85 12.14 -10.03
N ALA A 103 17.50 12.94 -9.05
CA ALA A 103 18.38 13.30 -7.93
C ALA A 103 18.83 12.07 -7.12
N CYS A 104 17.95 11.06 -6.94
CA CYS A 104 18.30 9.80 -6.30
C CYS A 104 19.21 8.91 -7.16
N GLN A 105 19.23 9.09 -8.49
CA GLN A 105 20.06 8.32 -9.41
C GLN A 105 21.50 8.84 -9.48
N THR A 106 21.71 10.14 -9.27
CA THR A 106 23.04 10.81 -9.26
C THR A 106 23.74 10.59 -7.92
N GLN A 107 24.01 9.36 -7.51
CA GLN A 107 24.89 8.91 -6.42
C GLN A 107 24.89 9.66 -5.05
N TYR A 108 24.33 10.88 -4.96
CA TYR A 108 24.38 11.68 -3.72
C TYR A 108 23.59 11.12 -2.55
N PHE A 109 22.57 10.28 -2.81
CA PHE A 109 21.67 9.82 -1.74
C PHE A 109 21.67 8.31 -1.46
N TYR A 110 22.05 7.44 -2.41
CA TYR A 110 22.12 5.98 -2.17
C TYR A 110 23.02 5.27 -3.21
N PRO A 111 24.29 4.98 -2.91
CA PRO A 111 25.13 4.16 -3.78
C PRO A 111 24.59 2.71 -3.83
N GLY A 112 24.40 2.17 -5.02
CA GLY A 112 24.16 0.74 -5.24
C GLY A 112 22.75 0.27 -5.56
N ARG A 113 21.74 1.15 -5.72
CA ARG A 113 20.41 0.75 -6.23
C ARG A 113 20.15 1.31 -7.62
N GLY A 114 20.03 0.40 -8.62
CA GLY A 114 19.79 0.76 -10.01
C GLY A 114 18.50 1.56 -10.25
N MET A 115 18.48 2.29 -11.36
CA MET A 115 17.41 3.09 -11.97
C MET A 115 16.18 3.44 -11.10
N ARG A 116 16.26 4.52 -10.32
CA ARG A 116 15.13 5.04 -9.55
C ARG A 116 14.26 6.06 -10.31
N LEU A 117 14.60 6.40 -11.55
CA LEU A 117 13.81 7.26 -12.43
C LEU A 117 12.34 6.84 -12.51
N VAL A 118 12.08 5.54 -12.32
CA VAL A 118 10.80 4.88 -12.49
C VAL A 118 10.00 4.77 -11.18
N TYR A 119 10.55 5.23 -10.06
CA TYR A 119 9.87 5.11 -8.75
C TYR A 119 9.55 6.46 -8.12
N GLY A 120 10.32 7.50 -8.40
CA GLY A 120 10.25 8.75 -7.66
C GLY A 120 10.38 8.48 -6.14
N SER A 121 9.50 9.06 -5.35
CA SER A 121 9.38 8.78 -3.91
C SER A 121 8.49 7.56 -3.59
N PHE A 122 7.94 6.88 -4.60
CA PHE A 122 7.15 5.67 -4.41
C PHE A 122 8.08 4.48 -4.13
N LEU A 123 7.63 3.56 -3.28
CA LEU A 123 8.39 2.35 -2.96
C LEU A 123 8.24 1.26 -4.03
N ASN A 124 7.27 1.39 -4.94
CA ASN A 124 6.90 0.39 -5.93
C ASN A 124 6.60 1.02 -7.29
N THR A 125 7.15 0.42 -8.37
CA THR A 125 6.90 0.85 -9.77
C THR A 125 5.42 0.84 -10.13
N GLY A 126 4.65 -0.11 -9.61
CA GLY A 126 3.22 -0.21 -9.88
C GLY A 126 2.46 1.01 -9.37
N MET A 127 2.72 1.45 -8.13
CA MET A 127 2.08 2.63 -7.55
C MET A 127 2.48 3.91 -8.26
N TRP A 128 3.76 4.05 -8.61
CA TRP A 128 4.24 5.12 -9.48
C TRP A 128 3.49 5.16 -10.79
N SER A 129 3.38 4.01 -11.49
CA SER A 129 2.67 3.93 -12.76
C SER A 129 1.17 4.24 -12.64
N CYS A 130 0.52 3.91 -11.52
CA CYS A 130 -0.86 4.31 -11.23
C CYS A 130 -0.99 5.83 -11.17
N PHE A 131 -0.10 6.50 -10.44
CA PHE A 131 -0.05 7.95 -10.37
C PHE A 131 0.16 8.57 -11.75
N VAL A 132 1.13 8.08 -12.52
CA VAL A 132 1.43 8.55 -13.89
C VAL A 132 0.22 8.36 -14.81
N ALA A 133 -0.47 7.22 -14.75
CA ALA A 133 -1.68 6.96 -15.54
C ALA A 133 -2.80 7.97 -15.23
N CYS A 134 -3.05 8.24 -13.94
CA CYS A 134 -4.03 9.22 -13.51
C CYS A 134 -3.70 10.64 -14.00
N VAL A 135 -2.42 11.07 -13.88
CA VAL A 135 -1.97 12.36 -14.41
C VAL A 135 -2.11 12.43 -15.92
N GLY A 136 -1.84 11.32 -16.62
CA GLY A 136 -2.06 11.24 -18.07
C GLY A 136 -3.51 11.49 -18.48
N ILE A 137 -4.48 10.98 -17.73
CA ILE A 137 -5.90 11.23 -18.00
C ILE A 137 -6.28 12.68 -17.69
N ILE A 138 -5.70 13.28 -16.64
CA ILE A 138 -5.88 14.70 -16.34
C ILE A 138 -5.37 15.57 -17.52
N LEU A 139 -4.20 15.25 -18.06
CA LEU A 139 -3.63 15.92 -19.24
C LEU A 139 -4.51 15.77 -20.50
N CYS A 140 -5.02 14.56 -20.76
CA CYS A 140 -5.99 14.32 -21.84
C CYS A 140 -7.27 15.14 -21.65
N GLY A 141 -7.74 15.26 -20.40
CA GLY A 141 -8.88 16.07 -20.05
C GLY A 141 -8.63 17.56 -20.29
N GLU A 142 -7.47 18.08 -19.88
CA GLU A 142 -7.11 19.49 -20.10
C GLU A 142 -7.07 19.82 -21.59
N MET A 143 -6.64 18.92 -22.47
CA MET A 143 -6.71 19.10 -23.93
C MET A 143 -8.14 19.38 -24.44
N THR A 144 -9.16 18.87 -23.76
CA THR A 144 -10.57 19.12 -24.11
C THR A 144 -11.10 20.43 -23.53
N LEU A 145 -10.49 20.93 -22.45
CA LEU A 145 -10.89 22.16 -21.74
C LEU A 145 -10.25 23.41 -22.30
N VAL A 146 -9.00 23.32 -22.78
CA VAL A 146 -8.28 24.48 -23.34
C VAL A 146 -8.67 24.75 -24.80
N SER A 147 -8.79 26.03 -25.14
CA SER A 147 -9.07 26.48 -26.53
C SER A 147 -7.81 26.75 -27.34
N SER A 148 -6.72 27.18 -26.70
CA SER A 148 -5.44 27.52 -27.36
C SER A 148 -4.79 26.31 -28.02
N ARG A 149 -4.40 26.44 -29.31
CA ARG A 149 -3.67 25.39 -30.04
C ARG A 149 -2.30 25.10 -29.43
N VAL A 150 -1.63 26.12 -28.94
CA VAL A 150 -0.32 25.98 -28.26
C VAL A 150 -0.45 25.19 -26.97
N ALA A 151 -1.46 25.50 -26.15
CA ALA A 151 -1.72 24.74 -24.93
C ALA A 151 -2.07 23.27 -25.21
N LYS A 152 -2.86 23.00 -26.26
CA LYS A 152 -3.15 21.60 -26.71
C LYS A 152 -1.88 20.86 -27.13
N MET A 153 -0.97 21.54 -27.84
CA MET A 153 0.31 20.95 -28.22
C MET A 153 1.17 20.58 -26.99
N PHE A 154 1.27 21.47 -26.00
CA PHE A 154 1.98 21.15 -24.75
C PHE A 154 1.34 20.00 -23.98
N CYS A 155 0.03 19.95 -23.88
CA CYS A 155 -0.67 18.79 -23.28
C CYS A 155 -0.38 17.50 -24.07
N GLY A 156 -0.36 17.54 -25.41
CA GLY A 156 -0.03 16.40 -26.26
C GLY A 156 1.40 15.89 -26.04
N LEU A 157 2.38 16.79 -25.94
CA LEU A 157 3.75 16.43 -25.55
C LEU A 157 3.80 15.81 -24.15
N GLY A 158 3.01 16.36 -23.20
CA GLY A 158 2.87 15.79 -21.88
C GLY A 158 2.30 14.37 -21.90
N VAL A 159 1.28 14.10 -22.72
CA VAL A 159 0.71 12.75 -22.90
C VAL A 159 1.75 11.80 -23.50
N PHE A 160 2.55 12.25 -24.46
CA PHE A 160 3.65 11.44 -25.00
C PHE A 160 4.68 11.08 -23.91
N LEU A 161 5.05 12.03 -23.06
CA LEU A 161 5.90 11.76 -21.90
C LEU A 161 5.26 10.74 -20.94
N ILE A 162 3.95 10.85 -20.68
CA ILE A 162 3.21 9.88 -19.83
C ILE A 162 3.31 8.46 -20.42
N VAL A 163 3.10 8.30 -21.72
CA VAL A 163 3.21 6.99 -22.40
C VAL A 163 4.63 6.43 -22.24
N TYR A 164 5.66 7.25 -22.41
CA TYR A 164 7.05 6.85 -22.16
C TYR A 164 7.28 6.42 -20.71
N LEU A 165 6.78 7.18 -19.72
CA LEU A 165 6.91 6.86 -18.30
C LEU A 165 6.16 5.57 -17.93
N LEU A 166 4.98 5.32 -18.50
CA LEU A 166 4.24 4.07 -18.32
C LEU A 166 5.00 2.87 -18.90
N PHE A 167 5.67 3.06 -20.04
CA PHE A 167 6.52 2.03 -20.62
C PHE A 167 7.68 1.68 -19.70
N MET A 168 8.38 2.69 -19.18
CA MET A 168 9.48 2.52 -18.22
C MET A 168 9.00 1.87 -16.91
N GLY A 169 7.80 2.22 -16.42
CA GLY A 169 7.20 1.68 -15.21
C GLY A 169 6.76 0.21 -15.30
N ASN A 170 6.59 -0.29 -16.52
CA ASN A 170 6.30 -1.69 -16.84
C ASN A 170 5.16 -2.30 -15.98
N SER A 171 4.07 -1.53 -15.77
CA SER A 171 2.90 -1.95 -14.99
C SER A 171 1.69 -2.19 -15.89
N ARG A 172 1.35 -3.49 -16.11
CA ARG A 172 0.19 -3.87 -16.93
C ARG A 172 -1.13 -3.27 -16.44
N ALA A 173 -1.31 -3.25 -15.11
CA ALA A 173 -2.52 -2.68 -14.50
C ALA A 173 -2.66 -1.17 -14.75
N ALA A 174 -1.53 -0.42 -14.75
CA ALA A 174 -1.54 1.00 -15.04
C ALA A 174 -1.84 1.29 -16.52
N TRP A 175 -1.29 0.51 -17.44
CA TRP A 175 -1.64 0.58 -18.85
C TRP A 175 -3.12 0.35 -19.10
N LEU A 176 -3.68 -0.70 -18.49
CA LEU A 176 -5.11 -1.01 -18.61
C LEU A 176 -5.95 0.13 -18.02
N GLY A 177 -5.58 0.65 -16.83
CA GLY A 177 -6.25 1.78 -16.22
C GLY A 177 -6.21 3.03 -17.10
N PHE A 178 -5.04 3.39 -17.65
CA PHE A 178 -4.89 4.53 -18.56
C PHE A 178 -5.74 4.38 -19.83
N ALA A 179 -5.77 3.18 -20.41
CA ALA A 179 -6.56 2.91 -21.60
C ALA A 179 -8.07 3.00 -21.34
N VAL A 180 -8.56 2.40 -20.25
CA VAL A 180 -9.98 2.40 -19.93
C VAL A 180 -10.45 3.81 -19.54
N GLY A 181 -9.69 4.52 -18.68
CA GLY A 181 -10.03 5.88 -18.27
C GLY A 181 -9.92 6.89 -19.43
N GLY A 182 -8.86 6.82 -20.22
CA GLY A 182 -8.67 7.65 -21.43
C GLY A 182 -9.68 7.32 -22.52
N GLY A 183 -9.98 6.04 -22.74
CA GLY A 183 -11.03 5.59 -23.66
C GLY A 183 -12.43 6.09 -23.28
N TYR A 184 -12.76 6.07 -21.99
CA TYR A 184 -13.99 6.67 -21.47
C TYR A 184 -14.06 8.17 -21.78
N LEU A 185 -12.99 8.92 -21.50
CA LEU A 185 -12.93 10.36 -21.78
C LEU A 185 -13.07 10.65 -23.28
N PHE A 186 -12.33 9.94 -24.12
CA PHE A 186 -12.43 10.03 -25.56
C PHE A 186 -13.85 9.74 -26.07
N TYR A 187 -14.49 8.68 -25.55
CA TYR A 187 -15.86 8.33 -25.91
C TYR A 187 -16.85 9.45 -25.57
N LYS A 188 -16.66 10.16 -24.45
CA LYS A 188 -17.57 11.22 -23.99
C LYS A 188 -17.39 12.54 -24.71
N GLU A 189 -16.14 12.90 -25.05
CA GLU A 189 -15.79 14.23 -25.59
C GLU A 189 -15.85 14.31 -27.14
N THR A 190 -15.92 13.14 -27.83
CA THR A 190 -15.89 13.13 -29.31
C THR A 190 -17.30 12.93 -29.88
N ASP A 191 -18.01 14.03 -30.13
CA ASP A 191 -19.38 13.97 -30.67
C ASP A 191 -19.46 13.62 -32.17
N SER A 192 -18.39 13.88 -32.94
CA SER A 192 -18.48 14.05 -34.38
C SER A 192 -18.28 12.82 -35.27
N LEU A 193 -17.72 11.70 -34.78
CA LEU A 193 -17.32 10.62 -35.71
C LEU A 193 -17.47 9.21 -35.11
N ARG A 194 -18.65 8.60 -35.20
CA ARG A 194 -18.92 7.22 -34.72
C ARG A 194 -17.93 6.16 -35.23
N ARG A 195 -17.36 6.31 -36.43
CA ARG A 195 -16.35 5.36 -36.98
C ARG A 195 -14.96 5.57 -36.35
N LEU A 196 -14.50 6.82 -36.22
CA LEU A 196 -13.24 7.14 -35.57
C LEU A 196 -13.23 6.78 -34.07
N LYS A 197 -14.39 6.85 -33.40
CA LYS A 197 -14.55 6.39 -32.01
C LYS A 197 -14.23 4.90 -31.88
N LYS A 198 -14.75 4.06 -32.78
CA LYS A 198 -14.48 2.61 -32.77
C LYS A 198 -13.02 2.29 -33.02
N TRP A 199 -12.40 2.94 -34.00
CA TRP A 199 -10.99 2.71 -34.36
C TRP A 199 -10.02 3.29 -33.31
N GLY A 200 -10.32 4.44 -32.71
CA GLY A 200 -9.54 5.03 -31.63
C GLY A 200 -9.51 4.16 -30.38
N ILE A 201 -10.67 3.61 -29.99
CA ILE A 201 -10.78 2.66 -28.88
C ILE A 201 -10.05 1.36 -29.21
N LEU A 202 -10.17 0.87 -30.45
CA LEU A 202 -9.48 -0.35 -30.89
C LEU A 202 -7.95 -0.17 -30.91
N LEU A 203 -7.44 0.96 -31.40
CA LEU A 203 -6.02 1.31 -31.39
C LEU A 203 -5.49 1.46 -29.96
N LEU A 204 -6.24 2.11 -29.08
CA LEU A 204 -5.89 2.24 -27.68
C LEU A 204 -5.84 0.86 -27.00
N PHE A 205 -6.82 -0.01 -27.28
CA PHE A 205 -6.88 -1.38 -26.77
C PHE A 205 -5.78 -2.26 -27.35
N SER A 206 -5.46 -2.15 -28.64
CA SER A 206 -4.37 -2.89 -29.26
C SER A 206 -3.00 -2.42 -28.78
N GLY A 207 -2.78 -1.12 -28.58
CA GLY A 207 -1.56 -0.58 -27.97
C GLY A 207 -1.35 -1.08 -26.54
N VAL A 208 -2.44 -1.21 -25.77
CA VAL A 208 -2.42 -1.80 -24.43
C VAL A 208 -2.11 -3.28 -24.45
N LEU A 209 -2.71 -4.04 -25.38
CA LEU A 209 -2.45 -5.47 -25.55
C LEU A 209 -1.00 -5.70 -25.99
N LEU A 210 -0.46 -4.88 -26.89
CA LEU A 210 0.94 -4.95 -27.30
C LEU A 210 1.90 -4.60 -26.16
N GLY A 211 1.65 -3.49 -25.44
CA GLY A 211 2.46 -3.10 -24.28
C GLY A 211 2.37 -4.10 -23.12
N ALA A 212 1.20 -4.72 -22.91
CA ALA A 212 1.02 -5.80 -21.95
C ALA A 212 1.68 -7.10 -22.43
N GLY A 213 1.68 -7.39 -23.74
CA GLY A 213 2.26 -8.60 -24.34
C GLY A 213 3.78 -8.63 -24.27
N MET A 214 4.46 -7.52 -24.48
CA MET A 214 5.94 -7.46 -24.47
C MET A 214 6.58 -7.78 -23.11
N GLY A 215 5.82 -7.72 -22.01
CA GLY A 215 6.29 -8.06 -20.66
C GLY A 215 5.88 -9.44 -20.13
N THR A 216 5.14 -10.25 -20.89
CA THR A 216 4.47 -11.45 -20.37
C THR A 216 5.39 -12.62 -20.04
N TRP A 217 6.46 -12.83 -20.80
CA TRP A 217 7.35 -13.99 -20.62
C TRP A 217 8.09 -14.00 -19.27
N HIS A 218 8.45 -12.83 -18.73
CA HIS A 218 9.18 -12.74 -17.45
C HIS A 218 8.28 -12.57 -16.20
N LYS A 219 6.95 -12.43 -16.36
CA LYS A 219 6.05 -12.11 -15.25
C LYS A 219 4.95 -13.15 -14.97
N VAL A 220 5.07 -14.36 -15.49
CA VAL A 220 4.10 -15.44 -15.19
C VAL A 220 4.07 -15.75 -13.70
N ASN A 221 5.22 -15.86 -13.07
CA ASN A 221 5.33 -16.12 -11.61
C ASN A 221 4.65 -15.04 -10.76
N SER A 222 4.71 -13.77 -11.17
CA SER A 222 4.02 -12.68 -10.48
C SER A 222 2.49 -12.78 -10.60
N ALA A 223 1.97 -13.28 -11.73
CA ALA A 223 0.54 -13.50 -11.90
C ALA A 223 0.06 -14.71 -11.08
N LEU A 224 0.79 -15.82 -11.13
CA LEU A 224 0.50 -17.02 -10.33
C LEU A 224 0.57 -16.73 -8.83
N GLY A 225 1.56 -15.94 -8.38
CA GLY A 225 1.64 -15.50 -6.97
C GLY A 225 0.42 -14.70 -6.53
N ARG A 226 -0.14 -13.83 -7.40
CA ARG A 226 -1.39 -13.13 -7.09
C ARG A 226 -2.59 -14.07 -7.03
N LEU A 227 -2.66 -15.08 -7.89
CA LEU A 227 -3.73 -16.08 -7.84
C LEU A 227 -3.70 -16.87 -6.53
N LEU A 228 -2.52 -17.22 -6.02
CA LEU A 228 -2.37 -17.84 -4.70
C LEU A 228 -2.90 -16.90 -3.60
N ILE A 229 -2.49 -15.62 -3.63
CA ILE A 229 -2.97 -14.62 -2.66
C ILE A 229 -4.49 -14.48 -2.73
N TRP A 230 -5.07 -14.41 -3.93
CA TRP A 230 -6.52 -14.28 -4.11
C TRP A 230 -7.29 -15.51 -3.64
N LYS A 231 -6.73 -16.72 -3.86
CA LYS A 231 -7.29 -17.99 -3.39
C LYS A 231 -7.40 -18.00 -1.86
N ILE A 232 -6.30 -17.67 -1.17
CA ILE A 232 -6.25 -17.60 0.30
C ILE A 232 -7.17 -16.47 0.81
N SER A 233 -7.14 -15.29 0.18
CA SER A 233 -8.02 -14.17 0.55
C SER A 233 -9.50 -14.49 0.35
N GLY A 234 -9.84 -15.25 -0.69
CA GLY A 234 -11.20 -15.74 -0.94
C GLY A 234 -11.71 -16.67 0.18
N GLN A 235 -10.84 -17.53 0.68
CA GLN A 235 -11.15 -18.36 1.85
C GLN A 235 -11.38 -17.51 3.10
N MET A 236 -10.55 -16.50 3.36
CA MET A 236 -10.75 -15.54 4.46
C MET A 236 -12.11 -14.82 4.36
N CYS A 237 -12.49 -14.37 3.17
CA CYS A 237 -13.80 -13.73 2.95
C CYS A 237 -14.96 -14.70 3.21
N TYR A 238 -14.82 -15.96 2.83
CA TYR A 238 -15.85 -16.98 3.02
C TYR A 238 -16.05 -17.32 4.49
N GLU A 239 -14.97 -17.45 5.25
CA GLU A 239 -15.01 -17.77 6.68
C GLU A 239 -15.42 -16.57 7.54
N HIS A 240 -15.11 -15.33 7.08
CA HIS A 240 -15.43 -14.09 7.78
C HIS A 240 -16.27 -13.13 6.92
N PRO A 241 -17.55 -13.44 6.62
CA PRO A 241 -18.38 -12.62 5.74
C PRO A 241 -18.66 -11.21 6.28
N TRP A 242 -18.55 -11.01 7.58
CA TRP A 242 -18.69 -9.70 8.23
C TRP A 242 -17.39 -8.90 8.30
N GLY A 243 -16.28 -9.49 7.87
CA GLY A 243 -14.93 -8.93 7.94
C GLY A 243 -14.18 -9.29 9.21
N THR A 244 -12.85 -9.13 9.13
CA THR A 244 -11.92 -9.42 10.23
C THR A 244 -11.46 -8.16 10.99
N GLY A 245 -12.05 -6.99 10.65
CA GLY A 245 -11.63 -5.71 11.19
C GLY A 245 -10.57 -5.00 10.35
N LEU A 246 -10.27 -3.76 10.73
CA LEU A 246 -9.28 -2.95 10.04
C LEU A 246 -7.89 -3.59 10.16
N ASN A 247 -7.14 -3.57 9.06
CA ASN A 247 -5.85 -4.26 8.92
C ASN A 247 -5.91 -5.79 9.08
N GLY A 248 -7.11 -6.37 9.15
CA GLY A 248 -7.33 -7.79 9.37
C GLY A 248 -6.73 -8.68 8.28
N PHE A 249 -6.53 -8.15 7.06
CA PHE A 249 -5.77 -8.86 6.03
C PHE A 249 -4.34 -9.14 6.49
N GLN A 250 -3.61 -8.13 6.96
CA GLN A 250 -2.23 -8.29 7.40
C GLN A 250 -2.11 -9.16 8.66
N HIS A 251 -3.09 -9.09 9.56
CA HIS A 251 -3.10 -9.87 10.80
C HIS A 251 -3.29 -11.37 10.54
N ASN A 252 -4.14 -11.73 9.59
CA ASN A 252 -4.58 -13.12 9.44
C ASN A 252 -3.97 -13.85 8.24
N TYR A 253 -3.57 -13.13 7.17
CA TYR A 253 -3.17 -13.76 5.91
C TYR A 253 -2.08 -14.82 6.07
N MET A 254 -1.04 -14.54 6.88
CA MET A 254 0.08 -15.48 7.04
C MET A 254 -0.32 -16.76 7.77
N ALA A 255 -1.25 -16.69 8.73
CA ALA A 255 -1.82 -17.89 9.38
C ALA A 255 -2.62 -18.75 8.39
N TYR A 256 -3.42 -18.12 7.52
CA TYR A 256 -4.13 -18.81 6.45
C TYR A 256 -3.18 -19.43 5.42
N GLN A 257 -2.08 -18.75 5.10
CA GLN A 257 -1.02 -19.29 4.22
C GLN A 257 -0.34 -20.51 4.86
N GLU A 258 0.00 -20.45 6.14
CA GLU A 258 0.55 -21.58 6.88
C GLU A 258 -0.38 -22.80 6.82
N ASN A 259 -1.65 -22.62 7.21
CA ASN A 259 -2.66 -23.68 7.19
C ASN A 259 -2.82 -24.28 5.77
N TYR A 260 -2.79 -23.44 4.75
CA TYR A 260 -2.87 -23.88 3.36
C TYR A 260 -1.70 -24.81 2.99
N PHE A 261 -0.47 -24.49 3.39
CA PHE A 261 0.71 -25.32 3.08
C PHE A 261 0.84 -26.56 3.98
N VAL A 262 0.40 -26.50 5.21
CA VAL A 262 0.30 -27.68 6.09
C VAL A 262 -0.73 -28.66 5.53
N GLY A 263 -1.84 -28.17 4.98
CA GLY A 263 -2.87 -28.98 4.32
C GLY A 263 -2.49 -29.56 2.95
N GLY A 264 -1.25 -29.38 2.47
CA GLY A 264 -0.74 -30.08 1.29
C GLY A 264 -0.55 -29.24 0.02
N GLY A 265 -0.50 -27.92 0.09
CA GLY A 265 -0.38 -27.00 -1.07
C GLY A 265 0.64 -27.40 -2.16
N ASN A 266 0.35 -27.00 -3.40
CA ASN A 266 1.10 -27.36 -4.62
C ASN A 266 2.56 -26.86 -4.54
N GLU A 267 3.51 -27.64 -5.11
CA GLU A 267 4.94 -27.31 -5.19
C GLU A 267 5.20 -25.94 -5.85
N VAL A 268 4.47 -25.61 -6.92
CA VAL A 268 4.61 -24.32 -7.60
C VAL A 268 4.16 -23.18 -6.67
N GLU A 269 3.06 -23.36 -5.94
CA GLU A 269 2.55 -22.37 -5.00
C GLU A 269 3.50 -22.21 -3.79
N ARG A 270 4.11 -23.30 -3.29
CA ARG A 270 5.16 -23.26 -2.27
C ARG A 270 6.35 -22.40 -2.69
N MET A 271 6.77 -22.50 -3.97
CA MET A 271 7.85 -21.67 -4.51
C MET A 271 7.44 -20.19 -4.69
N LEU A 272 6.15 -19.89 -4.89
CA LEU A 272 5.64 -18.53 -5.03
C LEU A 272 5.36 -17.83 -3.70
N ALA A 273 5.17 -18.59 -2.62
CA ALA A 273 4.89 -18.08 -1.29
C ALA A 273 5.91 -17.02 -0.85
N ASP A 274 5.42 -15.98 -0.19
CA ASP A 274 6.25 -14.94 0.41
C ASP A 274 5.50 -14.28 1.58
N GLU A 275 6.15 -13.40 2.34
CA GLU A 275 5.49 -12.58 3.35
C GLU A 275 4.63 -11.53 2.64
N THR A 276 3.31 -11.66 2.77
CA THR A 276 2.34 -10.92 1.97
C THR A 276 1.62 -9.87 2.81
N LEU A 277 1.90 -8.61 2.53
CA LEU A 277 1.29 -7.46 3.21
C LEU A 277 0.04 -6.91 2.48
N TYR A 278 -0.17 -7.29 1.22
CA TYR A 278 -1.22 -6.73 0.35
C TYR A 278 -1.94 -7.81 -0.44
N ALA A 279 -3.26 -7.71 -0.55
CA ALA A 279 -4.09 -8.65 -1.32
C ALA A 279 -3.90 -8.55 -2.85
N PHE A 280 -3.20 -7.52 -3.36
CA PHE A 280 -3.11 -7.20 -4.80
C PHE A 280 -4.47 -7.09 -5.51
N ASN A 281 -5.51 -6.82 -4.74
CA ASN A 281 -6.87 -6.50 -5.16
C ASN A 281 -7.55 -5.80 -3.99
N ASP A 282 -7.88 -4.50 -4.16
CA ASP A 282 -8.46 -3.72 -3.07
C ASP A 282 -9.87 -4.19 -2.68
N PHE A 283 -10.62 -4.79 -3.62
CA PHE A 283 -11.96 -5.31 -3.32
C PHE A 283 -11.89 -6.55 -2.43
N LEU A 284 -10.94 -7.47 -2.72
CA LEU A 284 -10.69 -8.62 -1.84
C LEU A 284 -10.24 -8.17 -0.46
N ARG A 285 -9.32 -7.19 -0.39
CA ARG A 285 -8.89 -6.65 0.89
C ARG A 285 -10.05 -6.07 1.69
N ILE A 286 -10.91 -5.27 1.06
CA ILE A 286 -12.09 -4.69 1.71
C ILE A 286 -13.08 -5.79 2.11
N GLY A 287 -13.24 -6.83 1.29
CA GLY A 287 -14.03 -8.01 1.64
C GLY A 287 -13.51 -8.73 2.88
N VAL A 288 -12.20 -8.93 2.99
CA VAL A 288 -11.57 -9.53 4.18
C VAL A 288 -11.70 -8.63 5.41
N GLU A 289 -11.42 -7.33 5.28
CA GLU A 289 -11.35 -6.41 6.42
C GLU A 289 -12.73 -5.91 6.88
N GLN A 290 -13.60 -5.53 5.93
CA GLN A 290 -14.87 -4.85 6.18
C GLN A 290 -16.09 -5.72 5.82
N GLY A 291 -15.85 -6.90 5.27
CA GLY A 291 -16.89 -7.84 4.89
C GLY A 291 -17.85 -7.31 3.83
N ILE A 292 -19.06 -7.85 3.84
CA ILE A 292 -20.11 -7.51 2.88
C ILE A 292 -20.54 -6.04 2.96
N PHE A 293 -20.46 -5.41 4.13
CA PHE A 293 -20.81 -3.99 4.28
C PHE A 293 -19.83 -3.09 3.55
N GLY A 294 -18.52 -3.37 3.65
CA GLY A 294 -17.49 -2.63 2.90
C GLY A 294 -17.67 -2.75 1.39
N LEU A 295 -18.00 -3.95 0.89
CA LEU A 295 -18.28 -4.16 -0.52
C LEU A 295 -19.55 -3.43 -0.97
N LEU A 296 -20.60 -3.43 -0.14
CA LEU A 296 -21.84 -2.69 -0.42
C LEU A 296 -21.59 -1.17 -0.49
N PHE A 297 -20.76 -0.61 0.41
CA PHE A 297 -20.37 0.79 0.35
C PHE A 297 -19.69 1.14 -0.97
N ILE A 298 -18.81 0.27 -1.47
CA ILE A 298 -18.16 0.48 -2.78
C ILE A 298 -19.19 0.47 -3.91
N VAL A 299 -20.10 -0.50 -3.94
CA VAL A 299 -21.15 -0.61 -4.98
C VAL A 299 -22.01 0.66 -5.01
N VAL A 300 -22.46 1.14 -3.85
CA VAL A 300 -23.25 2.37 -3.75
C VAL A 300 -22.41 3.59 -4.17
N LEU A 301 -21.14 3.66 -3.77
CA LEU A 301 -20.25 4.74 -4.18
C LEU A 301 -20.06 4.78 -5.71
N LEU A 302 -19.80 3.62 -6.33
CA LEU A 302 -19.69 3.52 -7.78
C LEU A 302 -20.97 3.93 -8.49
N TYR A 303 -22.12 3.49 -7.98
CA TYR A 303 -23.41 3.94 -8.51
C TYR A 303 -23.55 5.47 -8.45
N LEU A 304 -23.22 6.11 -7.30
CA LEU A 304 -23.30 7.57 -7.14
C LEU A 304 -22.31 8.31 -8.04
N VAL A 305 -21.10 7.78 -8.25
CA VAL A 305 -20.08 8.34 -9.12
C VAL A 305 -20.49 8.30 -10.60
N PHE A 306 -21.07 7.18 -11.06
CA PHE A 306 -21.31 6.96 -12.49
C PHE A 306 -22.78 7.18 -12.92
N ARG A 307 -23.71 7.40 -11.98
CA ARG A 307 -25.10 7.71 -12.33
C ARG A 307 -25.19 8.97 -13.18
N ARG A 308 -26.17 9.02 -14.08
CA ARG A 308 -26.47 10.21 -14.89
C ARG A 308 -27.01 11.33 -13.99
N ASN A 309 -26.29 12.41 -13.87
CA ASN A 309 -26.77 13.61 -13.20
C ASN A 309 -27.36 14.54 -14.26
N LYS A 310 -28.62 14.95 -14.05
CA LYS A 310 -29.25 16.05 -14.81
C LYS A 310 -28.69 17.37 -14.27
N MET A 311 -27.45 17.69 -14.61
CA MET A 311 -26.81 18.95 -14.21
C MET A 311 -26.86 19.93 -15.39
N GLY A 312 -27.28 21.16 -15.13
CA GLY A 312 -27.25 22.23 -16.11
C GLY A 312 -25.81 22.54 -16.54
N GLY A 313 -25.49 22.23 -17.72
CA GLY A 313 -24.51 22.70 -18.71
C GLY A 313 -23.06 23.08 -18.33
N CYS A 314 -22.75 23.53 -17.15
CA CYS A 314 -21.51 24.32 -16.94
C CYS A 314 -20.23 23.54 -16.62
N CYS A 315 -20.30 22.30 -16.09
CA CYS A 315 -19.12 21.53 -15.64
C CYS A 315 -19.12 20.07 -16.14
N THR A 316 -19.73 19.80 -17.30
CA THR A 316 -19.89 18.42 -17.82
C THR A 316 -18.55 17.80 -18.22
N LYS A 317 -17.62 18.58 -18.78
CA LYS A 317 -16.31 18.10 -19.22
C LYS A 317 -15.41 17.77 -18.03
N GLU A 318 -15.40 18.61 -17.00
CA GLU A 318 -14.65 18.38 -15.76
C GLU A 318 -15.13 17.08 -15.09
N ILE A 319 -16.44 16.82 -15.06
CA ILE A 319 -17.01 15.58 -14.53
C ILE A 319 -16.57 14.37 -15.35
N HIS A 320 -16.46 14.49 -16.69
CA HIS A 320 -15.94 13.40 -17.50
C HIS A 320 -14.46 13.12 -17.20
N VAL A 321 -13.63 14.14 -16.99
CA VAL A 321 -12.23 13.98 -16.57
C VAL A 321 -12.16 13.28 -15.21
N ILE A 322 -12.91 13.74 -14.22
CA ILE A 322 -12.98 13.14 -12.89
C ILE A 322 -13.35 11.65 -12.98
N ARG A 323 -14.40 11.32 -13.71
CA ARG A 323 -14.85 9.93 -13.90
C ARG A 323 -13.80 9.09 -14.63
N GLY A 324 -13.09 9.66 -15.61
CA GLY A 324 -12.00 9.01 -16.32
C GLY A 324 -10.85 8.63 -15.38
N VAL A 325 -10.44 9.56 -14.50
CA VAL A 325 -9.40 9.30 -13.49
C VAL A 325 -9.84 8.25 -12.47
N LEU A 326 -11.06 8.38 -11.95
CA LEU A 326 -11.62 7.40 -10.99
C LEU A 326 -11.75 6.01 -11.61
N LEU A 327 -12.11 5.92 -12.91
CA LEU A 327 -12.19 4.65 -13.62
C LEU A 327 -10.82 4.01 -13.81
N ALA A 328 -9.79 4.80 -14.15
CA ALA A 328 -8.42 4.29 -14.24
C ALA A 328 -7.90 3.77 -12.90
N TRP A 329 -8.14 4.53 -11.82
CA TRP A 329 -7.78 4.14 -10.47
C TRP A 329 -8.50 2.85 -10.05
N LEU A 330 -9.80 2.74 -10.35
CA LEU A 330 -10.63 1.57 -10.07
C LEU A 330 -10.11 0.32 -10.79
N VAL A 331 -9.81 0.42 -12.09
CA VAL A 331 -9.25 -0.68 -12.88
C VAL A 331 -7.89 -1.12 -12.32
N PHE A 332 -7.06 -0.17 -11.90
CA PHE A 332 -5.80 -0.49 -11.23
C PHE A 332 -6.01 -1.23 -9.90
N SER A 333 -7.04 -0.87 -9.13
CA SER A 333 -7.41 -1.49 -7.85
C SER A 333 -7.82 -2.96 -7.96
N LEU A 334 -8.29 -3.40 -9.13
CA LEU A 334 -8.59 -4.83 -9.39
C LEU A 334 -7.34 -5.72 -9.41
N PHE A 335 -6.17 -5.14 -9.71
CA PHE A 335 -4.93 -5.90 -9.90
C PHE A 335 -3.79 -5.43 -9.01
N SER A 336 -4.04 -4.50 -8.08
CA SER A 336 -3.04 -3.92 -7.19
C SER A 336 -3.68 -3.39 -5.90
N TYR A 337 -2.98 -2.53 -5.16
CA TYR A 337 -3.38 -2.04 -3.84
C TYR A 337 -3.26 -0.51 -3.68
N PRO A 338 -3.79 0.32 -4.62
CA PRO A 338 -3.62 1.77 -4.56
C PRO A 338 -4.29 2.42 -3.33
N SER A 339 -5.27 1.76 -2.73
CA SER A 339 -5.90 2.24 -1.50
C SER A 339 -5.05 2.03 -0.23
N SER A 340 -3.98 1.22 -0.31
CA SER A 340 -3.04 1.00 0.80
C SER A 340 -1.90 2.01 0.84
N GLN A 341 -1.71 2.81 -0.22
CA GLN A 341 -0.67 3.82 -0.31
C GLN A 341 -1.30 5.22 -0.29
N LEU A 342 -0.87 6.07 0.65
CA LEU A 342 -1.45 7.40 0.83
C LEU A 342 -1.44 8.24 -0.46
N GLN A 343 -0.34 8.19 -1.24
CA GLN A 343 -0.18 8.99 -2.45
C GLN A 343 -1.23 8.64 -3.52
N THR A 344 -1.47 7.35 -3.75
CA THR A 344 -2.46 6.87 -4.73
C THR A 344 -3.88 6.94 -4.20
N LYS A 345 -4.08 6.74 -2.89
CA LYS A 345 -5.38 6.91 -2.22
C LYS A 345 -5.84 8.37 -2.27
N ALA A 346 -4.90 9.31 -2.08
CA ALA A 346 -5.18 10.74 -2.16
C ALA A 346 -5.75 11.16 -3.52
N ILE A 347 -5.32 10.55 -4.63
CA ILE A 347 -5.90 10.81 -5.96
C ILE A 347 -7.39 10.52 -5.95
N CYS A 348 -7.77 9.33 -5.49
CA CYS A 348 -9.18 8.91 -5.42
C CYS A 348 -10.00 9.90 -4.56
N ILE A 349 -9.50 10.26 -3.38
CA ILE A 349 -10.17 11.18 -2.45
C ILE A 349 -10.35 12.57 -3.07
N VAL A 350 -9.31 13.11 -3.75
CA VAL A 350 -9.40 14.41 -4.43
C VAL A 350 -10.52 14.40 -5.46
N PHE A 351 -10.56 13.41 -6.33
CA PHE A 351 -11.54 13.37 -7.41
C PHE A 351 -12.96 13.02 -6.93
N ILE A 352 -13.12 12.22 -5.88
CA ILE A 352 -14.41 11.99 -5.22
C ILE A 352 -14.91 13.28 -4.55
N GLY A 353 -14.04 14.02 -3.84
CA GLY A 353 -14.39 15.29 -3.20
C GLY A 353 -14.82 16.37 -4.19
N MET A 354 -14.12 16.49 -5.32
CA MET A 354 -14.49 17.40 -6.40
C MET A 354 -15.82 17.01 -7.04
N LEU A 355 -16.03 15.72 -7.31
CA LEU A 355 -17.32 15.23 -7.86
C LEU A 355 -18.46 15.51 -6.88
N SER A 356 -18.28 15.23 -5.60
CA SER A 356 -19.28 15.47 -4.57
C SER A 356 -19.69 16.94 -4.50
N SER A 357 -18.74 17.88 -4.72
CA SER A 357 -19.05 19.32 -4.75
C SER A 357 -19.95 19.75 -5.90
N SER A 358 -20.01 18.97 -6.96
CA SER A 358 -20.85 19.23 -8.15
C SER A 358 -22.25 18.62 -8.08
N LEU A 359 -22.52 17.76 -7.08
CA LEU A 359 -23.79 17.08 -6.93
C LEU A 359 -24.79 17.95 -6.15
N PRO A 360 -26.11 17.75 -6.39
CA PRO A 360 -27.14 18.45 -5.64
C PRO A 360 -27.05 18.11 -4.15
N GLY A 361 -27.18 19.13 -3.31
CA GLY A 361 -27.23 18.97 -1.86
C GLY A 361 -28.55 18.36 -1.39
N MET A 362 -28.46 17.45 -0.42
CA MET A 362 -29.60 16.83 0.26
C MET A 362 -29.87 17.49 1.63
N LEU A 363 -28.83 17.97 2.28
CA LEU A 363 -28.86 18.58 3.61
C LEU A 363 -27.97 19.82 3.62
N GLU A 364 -28.35 20.84 4.37
CA GLU A 364 -27.56 22.05 4.57
C GLU A 364 -27.04 22.11 6.02
N ILE A 365 -25.74 22.25 6.18
CA ILE A 365 -25.09 22.37 7.50
C ILE A 365 -24.42 23.74 7.60
N ASN A 366 -24.64 24.41 8.75
CA ASN A 366 -23.94 25.65 9.05
C ASN A 366 -22.47 25.37 9.32
N GLY A 367 -21.61 25.81 8.39
CA GLY A 367 -20.20 25.51 8.42
C GLY A 367 -19.39 26.23 9.50
N LYS A 368 -19.91 27.28 10.15
CA LYS A 368 -19.15 28.03 11.18
C LYS A 368 -18.67 27.14 12.31
N TRP A 369 -19.60 26.48 12.97
CA TRP A 369 -19.29 25.60 14.11
C TRP A 369 -18.50 24.35 13.71
N LEU A 370 -18.78 23.83 12.52
CA LEU A 370 -18.04 22.69 11.98
C LEU A 370 -16.55 23.03 11.82
N GLY A 371 -16.21 24.23 11.36
CA GLY A 371 -14.82 24.66 11.20
C GLY A 371 -14.08 24.84 12.53
N VAL A 372 -14.74 25.46 13.51
CA VAL A 372 -14.15 25.62 14.85
C VAL A 372 -13.91 24.24 15.49
N LEU A 373 -14.90 23.36 15.43
CA LEU A 373 -14.81 22.02 16.00
C LEU A 373 -13.71 21.19 15.32
N THR A 374 -13.67 21.16 13.98
CA THR A 374 -12.63 20.44 13.22
C THR A 374 -11.23 21.01 13.49
N GLY A 375 -11.12 22.32 13.69
CA GLY A 375 -9.86 22.96 14.06
C GLY A 375 -9.36 22.53 15.44
N ILE A 376 -10.20 22.62 16.46
CA ILE A 376 -9.85 22.22 17.84
C ILE A 376 -9.51 20.73 17.90
N VAL A 377 -10.39 19.87 17.34
CA VAL A 377 -10.16 18.43 17.33
C VAL A 377 -8.91 18.08 16.52
N GLY A 378 -8.67 18.75 15.38
CA GLY A 378 -7.48 18.57 14.56
C GLY A 378 -6.19 18.92 15.29
N ILE A 379 -6.15 20.04 16.04
CA ILE A 379 -4.99 20.43 16.84
C ILE A 379 -4.74 19.42 17.96
N LEU A 380 -5.77 19.06 18.72
CA LEU A 380 -5.66 18.08 19.80
C LEU A 380 -5.16 16.73 19.26
N PHE A 381 -5.68 16.29 18.11
CA PHE A 381 -5.24 15.07 17.44
C PHE A 381 -3.78 15.16 16.98
N CYS A 382 -3.35 16.31 16.44
CA CYS A 382 -1.96 16.54 16.07
C CYS A 382 -1.02 16.43 17.28
N CYS A 383 -1.40 17.01 18.43
CA CYS A 383 -0.58 16.96 19.63
C CYS A 383 -0.53 15.56 20.25
N GLN A 384 -1.64 14.83 20.29
CA GLN A 384 -1.75 13.57 21.02
C GLN A 384 -1.41 12.32 20.20
N ALA A 385 -1.68 12.33 18.90
CA ALA A 385 -1.47 11.17 18.04
C ALA A 385 -0.34 11.37 17.03
N VAL A 386 -0.35 12.49 16.30
CA VAL A 386 0.59 12.70 15.19
C VAL A 386 2.00 13.00 15.66
N TRP A 387 2.14 13.89 16.64
CA TRP A 387 3.47 14.28 17.13
C TRP A 387 4.24 13.12 17.76
N PRO A 388 3.68 12.36 18.73
CA PRO A 388 4.39 11.23 19.32
C PRO A 388 4.74 10.14 18.31
N TYR A 389 3.85 9.87 17.33
CA TYR A 389 4.13 8.94 16.26
C TYR A 389 5.30 9.38 15.39
N ARG A 390 5.35 10.66 14.98
CA ARG A 390 6.46 11.21 14.18
C ARG A 390 7.79 11.15 14.91
N GLU A 391 7.77 11.47 16.19
CA GLU A 391 8.97 11.40 17.03
C GLU A 391 9.49 9.96 17.14
N ALA A 392 8.61 9.01 17.42
CA ALA A 392 8.95 7.60 17.47
C ALA A 392 9.54 7.09 16.15
N VAL A 393 8.92 7.45 15.01
CA VAL A 393 9.42 7.07 13.67
C VAL A 393 10.80 7.66 13.39
N ARG A 394 11.03 8.95 13.71
CA ARG A 394 12.33 9.60 13.51
C ARG A 394 13.42 8.93 14.34
N ASN A 395 13.13 8.66 15.60
CA ASN A 395 14.06 7.98 16.50
C ASN A 395 14.36 6.57 16.00
N TRP A 396 13.34 5.87 15.50
CA TRP A 396 13.51 4.53 14.93
C TRP A 396 14.35 4.53 13.65
N GLU A 397 14.19 5.51 12.77
CA GLU A 397 15.03 5.67 11.57
C GLU A 397 16.53 5.87 11.96
N ASN A 398 16.79 6.61 13.04
CA ASN A 398 18.15 6.76 13.59
C ASN A 398 18.69 5.44 14.14
N CYS A 399 17.88 4.66 14.86
CA CYS A 399 18.30 3.33 15.36
C CYS A 399 18.62 2.36 14.22
N LEU A 400 17.81 2.36 13.15
CA LEU A 400 18.07 1.55 11.96
C LEU A 400 19.39 1.95 11.26
N ALA A 401 19.68 3.26 11.19
CA ALA A 401 20.92 3.76 10.60
C ALA A 401 22.14 3.36 11.42
N ASN A 402 22.04 3.43 12.74
CA ASN A 402 23.11 3.11 13.69
C ASN A 402 23.19 1.60 14.02
N ARG A 403 22.20 0.80 13.60
CA ARG A 403 22.05 -0.62 13.92
C ARG A 403 22.10 -0.93 15.42
N HIS A 404 21.56 -0.04 16.22
CA HIS A 404 21.56 -0.19 17.68
C HIS A 404 20.22 0.30 18.25
N VAL A 405 19.66 -0.47 19.20
CA VAL A 405 18.48 -0.13 19.97
C VAL A 405 18.69 -0.48 21.44
N LEU A 406 18.27 0.39 22.35
CA LEU A 406 18.32 0.14 23.79
C LEU A 406 17.04 -0.58 24.21
N ALA A 407 17.15 -1.71 24.91
CA ALA A 407 16.04 -2.52 25.35
C ALA A 407 15.07 -1.74 26.27
N GLU A 408 15.60 -0.90 27.16
CA GLU A 408 14.84 -0.07 28.10
C GLU A 408 13.97 0.99 27.42
N GLU A 409 14.36 1.47 26.24
CA GLU A 409 13.64 2.50 25.50
C GLU A 409 12.46 1.96 24.68
N VAL A 410 12.41 0.64 24.45
CA VAL A 410 11.45 0.04 23.48
C VAL A 410 10.01 0.34 23.87
N ASP A 411 9.63 0.14 25.13
CA ASP A 411 8.24 0.27 25.59
C ASP A 411 7.78 1.72 25.75
N VAL A 412 8.71 2.63 26.02
CA VAL A 412 8.41 4.04 26.26
C VAL A 412 8.51 4.84 24.96
N ARG A 413 9.68 4.81 24.32
CA ARG A 413 9.99 5.64 23.16
C ARG A 413 9.31 5.19 21.88
N TYR A 414 9.18 3.86 21.71
CA TYR A 414 8.61 3.26 20.49
C TYR A 414 7.19 2.71 20.68
N ARG A 415 6.55 2.99 21.82
CA ARG A 415 5.15 2.60 22.08
C ARG A 415 4.19 2.86 20.91
N PRO A 416 4.28 4.00 20.18
CA PRO A 416 3.43 4.24 19.01
C PRO A 416 3.64 3.26 17.84
N LEU A 417 4.78 2.54 17.80
CA LEU A 417 5.17 1.63 16.72
C LEU A 417 4.97 0.16 17.09
N MET A 418 4.60 -0.16 18.33
CA MET A 418 4.48 -1.53 18.85
C MET A 418 3.41 -2.40 18.16
N ASN A 419 2.61 -1.81 17.28
CA ASN A 419 1.66 -2.51 16.43
C ASN A 419 2.05 -2.44 14.94
N SER A 420 3.28 -2.10 14.60
CA SER A 420 3.78 -2.12 13.23
C SER A 420 4.59 -3.38 12.96
N SER A 421 4.17 -4.19 11.99
CA SER A 421 4.86 -5.43 11.60
C SER A 421 6.34 -5.15 11.25
N PHE A 422 6.59 -4.08 10.50
CA PHE A 422 7.95 -3.68 10.11
C PHE A 422 8.81 -3.33 11.34
N PHE A 423 8.26 -2.59 12.30
CA PHE A 423 8.97 -2.24 13.54
C PHE A 423 9.30 -3.50 14.34
N LEU A 424 8.32 -4.36 14.61
CA LEU A 424 8.49 -5.54 15.45
C LEU A 424 9.57 -6.49 14.90
N ALA A 425 9.56 -6.77 13.60
CA ALA A 425 10.54 -7.65 12.96
C ALA A 425 11.97 -7.08 13.01
N ASN A 426 12.14 -5.78 12.73
CA ASN A 426 13.49 -5.18 12.75
C ASN A 426 13.98 -4.87 14.16
N CYS A 427 13.10 -4.56 15.11
CA CYS A 427 13.44 -4.33 16.50
C CYS A 427 13.93 -5.62 17.16
N SER A 428 13.20 -6.72 16.99
CA SER A 428 13.63 -8.03 17.52
C SER A 428 14.96 -8.49 16.93
N LEU A 429 15.20 -8.24 15.63
CA LEU A 429 16.50 -8.50 14.98
C LEU A 429 17.64 -7.70 15.64
N LEU A 430 17.47 -6.38 15.83
CA LEU A 430 18.49 -5.53 16.43
C LEU A 430 18.77 -5.89 17.89
N LEU A 431 17.73 -6.22 18.66
CA LEU A 431 17.84 -6.66 20.06
C LEU A 431 18.62 -7.98 20.15
N ASN A 432 18.33 -8.96 19.26
CA ASN A 432 19.11 -10.21 19.21
C ASN A 432 20.59 -9.94 18.87
N GLN A 433 20.87 -9.04 17.92
CA GLN A 433 22.25 -8.67 17.56
C GLN A 433 22.99 -7.97 18.70
N SER A 434 22.27 -7.26 19.57
CA SER A 434 22.83 -6.59 20.75
C SER A 434 22.96 -7.51 21.98
N GLY A 435 22.50 -8.78 21.90
CA GLY A 435 22.52 -9.73 23.03
C GLY A 435 21.34 -9.59 23.99
N GLU A 436 20.38 -8.70 23.71
CA GLU A 436 19.20 -8.45 24.55
C GLU A 436 18.06 -9.45 24.24
N HIS A 437 18.37 -10.75 24.44
CA HIS A 437 17.53 -11.86 23.97
C HIS A 437 16.17 -11.93 24.66
N VAL A 438 16.07 -11.56 25.95
CA VAL A 438 14.79 -11.54 26.68
C VAL A 438 13.83 -10.53 26.06
N LYS A 439 14.31 -9.30 25.79
CA LYS A 439 13.49 -8.26 25.18
C LYS A 439 13.22 -8.55 23.69
N ALA A 440 14.18 -9.15 22.98
CA ALA A 440 13.99 -9.64 21.62
C ALA A 440 12.85 -10.67 21.54
N LEU A 441 12.81 -11.60 22.49
CA LEU A 441 11.74 -12.62 22.60
C LEU A 441 10.36 -11.97 22.79
N GLU A 442 10.23 -11.00 23.69
CA GLU A 442 8.98 -10.29 23.96
C GLU A 442 8.46 -9.55 22.72
N VAL A 443 9.34 -8.79 22.06
CA VAL A 443 8.99 -8.02 20.84
C VAL A 443 8.65 -8.96 19.68
N ALA A 444 9.42 -10.04 19.50
CA ALA A 444 9.16 -11.01 18.44
C ALA A 444 7.85 -11.78 18.68
N ASP A 445 7.57 -12.17 19.93
CA ASP A 445 6.32 -12.84 20.30
C ASP A 445 5.10 -11.99 19.97
N ARG A 446 5.16 -10.67 20.29
CA ARG A 446 4.11 -9.73 19.89
C ARG A 446 3.91 -9.71 18.36
N GLY A 447 4.99 -9.73 17.57
CA GLY A 447 4.91 -9.77 16.12
C GLY A 447 4.35 -11.08 15.56
N VAL A 448 4.63 -12.19 16.21
CA VAL A 448 4.03 -13.50 15.88
C VAL A 448 2.54 -13.50 16.23
N CYS A 449 2.16 -13.03 17.42
CA CYS A 449 0.76 -12.98 17.84
C CYS A 449 -0.11 -12.07 16.97
N LEU A 450 0.43 -10.90 16.55
CA LEU A 450 -0.33 -9.95 15.77
C LEU A 450 -0.39 -10.27 14.27
N TYR A 451 0.69 -10.79 13.68
CA TYR A 451 0.86 -10.85 12.23
C TYR A 451 1.26 -12.24 11.69
N HIS A 452 1.52 -13.22 12.55
CA HIS A 452 2.17 -14.47 12.15
C HIS A 452 3.42 -14.19 11.27
N SER A 453 4.16 -13.09 11.62
CA SER A 453 5.27 -12.62 10.82
C SER A 453 6.39 -13.64 10.74
N TYR A 454 6.80 -13.97 9.52
CA TYR A 454 7.95 -14.84 9.28
C TYR A 454 9.23 -14.30 9.93
N GLY A 455 9.49 -12.99 9.77
CA GLY A 455 10.65 -12.33 10.38
C GLY A 455 10.66 -12.47 11.90
N CYS A 456 9.53 -12.21 12.55
CA CYS A 456 9.39 -12.35 14.00
C CYS A 456 9.52 -13.82 14.46
N CYS A 457 8.98 -14.79 13.71
CA CYS A 457 9.17 -16.21 14.02
C CYS A 457 10.65 -16.61 13.99
N VAL A 458 11.40 -16.16 13.00
CA VAL A 458 12.85 -16.42 12.92
C VAL A 458 13.58 -15.81 14.10
N GLU A 459 13.33 -14.54 14.42
CA GLU A 459 14.00 -13.85 15.53
C GLU A 459 13.58 -14.37 16.92
N LYS A 460 12.31 -14.80 17.07
CA LYS A 460 11.81 -15.48 18.27
C LYS A 460 12.59 -16.77 18.54
N GLY A 461 12.78 -17.60 17.51
CA GLY A 461 13.57 -18.82 17.63
C GLY A 461 15.04 -18.56 17.96
N ILE A 462 15.67 -17.52 17.40
CA ILE A 462 17.04 -17.11 17.73
C ILE A 462 17.15 -16.67 19.19
N ALA A 463 16.20 -15.88 19.68
CA ALA A 463 16.17 -15.47 21.08
C ALA A 463 16.02 -16.68 22.02
N MET A 464 15.12 -17.62 21.69
CA MET A 464 14.91 -18.85 22.47
C MET A 464 16.15 -19.75 22.48
N GLU A 465 16.85 -19.91 21.33
CA GLU A 465 18.13 -20.67 21.27
C GLU A 465 19.16 -20.05 22.21
N ASN A 466 19.35 -18.73 22.18
CA ASN A 466 20.34 -18.05 23.02
C ASN A 466 19.97 -18.08 24.53
N LEU A 467 18.67 -18.23 24.85
CA LEU A 467 18.19 -18.42 26.22
C LEU A 467 18.23 -19.90 26.67
N GLY A 468 18.70 -20.81 25.81
CA GLY A 468 18.80 -22.25 26.13
C GLY A 468 17.51 -23.04 25.93
N CYS A 469 16.45 -22.44 25.38
CA CYS A 469 15.15 -23.07 25.13
C CYS A 469 15.11 -23.75 23.75
N TYR A 470 15.96 -24.75 23.52
CA TYR A 470 16.23 -25.34 22.20
C TYR A 470 15.01 -25.99 21.56
N ASP A 471 14.21 -26.77 22.32
CA ASP A 471 13.01 -27.45 21.78
C ASP A 471 11.95 -26.44 21.33
N ALA A 472 11.76 -25.36 22.10
CA ALA A 472 10.84 -24.29 21.74
C ALA A 472 11.32 -23.51 20.49
N ALA A 473 12.63 -23.25 20.37
CA ALA A 473 13.23 -22.64 19.20
C ALA A 473 13.01 -23.48 17.93
N GLU A 474 13.17 -24.80 18.03
CA GLU A 474 12.94 -25.71 16.91
C GLU A 474 11.48 -25.66 16.42
N VAL A 475 10.52 -25.70 17.33
CA VAL A 475 9.07 -25.62 17.01
C VAL A 475 8.77 -24.32 16.26
N VAL A 476 9.27 -23.17 16.73
CA VAL A 476 9.04 -21.88 16.10
C VAL A 476 9.71 -21.80 14.71
N TRP A 477 10.88 -22.38 14.50
CA TRP A 477 11.50 -22.43 13.18
C TRP A 477 10.81 -23.41 12.22
N ILE A 478 10.20 -24.49 12.72
CA ILE A 478 9.31 -25.34 11.89
C ILE A 478 8.10 -24.51 11.43
N GLN A 479 7.49 -23.76 12.32
CA GLN A 479 6.41 -22.85 11.97
C GLN A 479 6.85 -21.81 10.91
N ALA A 480 8.00 -21.17 11.09
CA ALA A 480 8.56 -20.25 10.09
C ALA A 480 8.74 -20.91 8.71
N GLY A 481 9.17 -22.18 8.70
CA GLY A 481 9.28 -22.99 7.48
C GLY A 481 7.92 -23.28 6.81
N ASN A 482 6.86 -23.44 7.57
CA ASN A 482 5.49 -23.64 7.07
C ASN A 482 4.89 -22.34 6.53
N LEU A 483 5.14 -21.20 7.20
CA LEU A 483 4.70 -19.87 6.73
C LEU A 483 5.20 -19.57 5.33
N ILE A 484 6.49 -19.80 5.05
CA ILE A 484 7.12 -19.56 3.74
C ILE A 484 8.01 -20.74 3.36
N PRO A 485 7.44 -21.78 2.71
CA PRO A 485 8.14 -23.05 2.48
C PRO A 485 9.41 -22.95 1.63
N ASN A 486 9.58 -21.93 0.80
CA ASN A 486 10.76 -21.77 -0.05
C ASN A 486 11.98 -21.15 0.65
N ARG A 487 11.84 -20.63 1.89
CA ARG A 487 12.95 -20.01 2.64
C ARG A 487 13.87 -21.07 3.25
N PHE A 488 15.18 -20.85 3.16
CA PHE A 488 16.23 -21.75 3.67
C PHE A 488 16.56 -21.49 5.15
N ARG A 489 16.44 -20.25 5.59
CA ARG A 489 16.90 -19.80 6.91
C ARG A 489 16.37 -20.63 8.08
N PRO A 490 15.07 -21.01 8.16
CA PRO A 490 14.58 -21.83 9.27
C PRO A 490 15.24 -23.22 9.37
N LEU A 491 15.38 -23.91 8.22
CA LEU A 491 16.06 -25.20 8.18
C LEU A 491 17.56 -25.08 8.54
N TYR A 492 18.22 -24.04 8.05
CA TYR A 492 19.61 -23.76 8.34
C TYR A 492 19.83 -23.51 9.85
N LEU A 493 18.98 -22.70 10.50
CA LEU A 493 19.08 -22.42 11.93
C LEU A 493 18.87 -23.67 12.76
N ARG A 494 17.92 -24.54 12.40
CA ARG A 494 17.71 -25.85 13.04
C ARG A 494 18.96 -26.73 12.91
N MET A 495 19.54 -26.80 11.74
CA MET A 495 20.76 -27.57 11.47
C MET A 495 21.95 -27.05 12.31
N GLU A 496 22.18 -25.71 12.35
CA GLU A 496 23.25 -25.11 13.18
C GLU A 496 23.03 -25.39 14.68
N MET A 497 21.81 -25.28 15.17
CA MET A 497 21.46 -25.60 16.56
C MET A 497 21.76 -27.07 16.90
N LYS A 498 21.27 -28.01 16.07
CA LYS A 498 21.53 -29.45 16.28
C LYS A 498 23.02 -29.80 16.21
N TYR A 499 23.76 -29.12 15.31
CA TYR A 499 25.21 -29.27 15.23
C TYR A 499 25.92 -28.81 16.52
N LYS A 500 25.51 -27.66 17.10
CA LYS A 500 26.02 -27.20 18.41
C LYS A 500 25.70 -28.17 19.55
N LEU A 501 24.53 -28.80 19.52
CA LEU A 501 24.07 -29.77 20.52
C LEU A 501 24.70 -31.16 20.34
N GLY A 502 25.39 -31.42 19.22
CA GLY A 502 26.06 -32.71 18.95
C GLY A 502 25.14 -33.79 18.39
N ASP A 503 23.89 -33.48 18.01
CA ASP A 503 22.95 -34.43 17.42
C ASP A 503 23.23 -34.61 15.92
N MET A 504 24.30 -35.36 15.61
CA MET A 504 24.81 -35.52 14.23
C MET A 504 23.80 -36.21 13.31
N LYS A 505 22.95 -37.11 13.84
CA LYS A 505 21.93 -37.79 13.03
C LYS A 505 20.90 -36.79 12.48
N GLN A 506 20.35 -35.93 13.32
CA GLN A 506 19.42 -34.90 12.87
C GLN A 506 20.10 -33.85 11.97
N VAL A 507 21.41 -33.60 12.16
CA VAL A 507 22.19 -32.70 11.27
C VAL A 507 22.25 -33.27 9.87
N GLU A 508 22.52 -34.58 9.69
CA GLU A 508 22.54 -35.22 8.37
C GLU A 508 21.19 -35.15 7.67
N ASP A 509 20.08 -35.47 8.34
CA ASP A 509 18.71 -35.39 7.82
C ASP A 509 18.38 -33.93 7.37
N LEU A 510 18.83 -32.93 8.10
CA LEU A 510 18.60 -31.52 7.77
C LEU A 510 19.47 -31.05 6.62
N ILE A 511 20.72 -31.54 6.50
CA ILE A 511 21.61 -31.29 5.35
C ILE A 511 21.00 -31.85 4.07
N ASP A 512 20.48 -33.07 4.10
CA ASP A 512 19.81 -33.69 2.96
C ASP A 512 18.57 -32.87 2.54
N SER A 513 17.77 -32.44 3.52
CA SER A 513 16.61 -31.56 3.28
C SER A 513 17.00 -30.23 2.64
N LEU A 514 18.10 -29.59 3.09
CA LEU A 514 18.62 -28.36 2.53
C LEU A 514 19.17 -28.56 1.11
N SER A 515 19.82 -29.68 0.85
CA SER A 515 20.42 -30.01 -0.45
C SER A 515 19.36 -30.31 -1.52
N CYS A 516 18.26 -30.93 -1.14
CA CYS A 516 17.12 -31.21 -2.04
C CYS A 516 16.24 -29.99 -2.31
N LYS A 517 16.38 -28.91 -1.55
CA LYS A 517 15.48 -27.76 -1.62
C LYS A 517 15.77 -26.89 -2.85
N LYS A 518 14.71 -26.55 -3.61
CA LYS A 518 14.81 -25.69 -4.81
C LYS A 518 15.11 -24.24 -4.44
N ILE A 519 16.06 -23.63 -5.12
CA ILE A 519 16.47 -22.23 -4.93
C ILE A 519 15.56 -21.31 -5.75
N LYS A 520 14.81 -20.41 -5.09
CA LYS A 520 14.00 -19.36 -5.72
C LYS A 520 14.84 -18.15 -6.14
N VAL A 521 15.69 -17.66 -5.26
CA VAL A 521 16.56 -16.48 -5.47
C VAL A 521 17.92 -16.74 -4.88
N ARG A 522 18.99 -16.52 -5.65
CA ARG A 522 20.37 -16.56 -5.16
C ARG A 522 20.70 -15.23 -4.48
N SER A 523 20.71 -15.21 -3.15
CA SER A 523 21.16 -14.06 -2.35
C SER A 523 22.54 -14.35 -1.75
N PRO A 524 23.34 -13.32 -1.38
CA PRO A 524 24.59 -13.51 -0.66
C PRO A 524 24.41 -14.28 0.66
N GLU A 525 23.32 -14.03 1.38
CA GLU A 525 22.94 -14.76 2.59
C GLU A 525 22.73 -16.25 2.33
N LEU A 526 21.99 -16.60 1.27
CA LEU A 526 21.80 -17.99 0.90
C LEU A 526 23.11 -18.68 0.53
N LEU A 527 23.97 -18.01 -0.23
CA LEU A 527 25.27 -18.57 -0.62
C LEU A 527 26.14 -18.86 0.63
N PHE A 528 26.17 -17.93 1.58
CA PHE A 528 26.84 -18.13 2.85
C PHE A 528 26.30 -19.35 3.62
N MET A 529 24.96 -19.48 3.72
CA MET A 529 24.33 -20.63 4.37
C MET A 529 24.71 -21.96 3.69
N LEU A 530 24.65 -22.02 2.37
CA LEU A 530 25.00 -23.24 1.62
C LEU A 530 26.48 -23.60 1.73
N GLU A 531 27.36 -22.63 1.77
CA GLU A 531 28.80 -22.84 1.97
C GLU A 531 29.08 -23.40 3.38
N ARG A 532 28.41 -22.86 4.39
CA ARG A 532 28.48 -23.34 5.76
C ARG A 532 27.96 -24.77 5.91
N VAL A 533 26.84 -25.11 5.26
CA VAL A 533 26.30 -26.47 5.21
C VAL A 533 27.32 -27.46 4.65
N LYS A 534 27.98 -27.12 3.53
CA LYS A 534 29.02 -27.97 2.93
C LYS A 534 30.21 -28.18 3.84
N LEU A 535 30.66 -27.14 4.58
CA LEU A 535 31.73 -27.24 5.54
C LEU A 535 31.40 -28.19 6.70
N ILE A 536 30.17 -28.14 7.21
CA ILE A 536 29.70 -29.05 8.26
C ILE A 536 29.62 -30.47 7.74
N GLU A 537 29.07 -30.70 6.54
CA GLU A 537 29.00 -32.02 5.90
C GLU A 537 30.38 -32.64 5.74
N GLN A 538 31.40 -31.87 5.29
CA GLN A 538 32.78 -32.36 5.17
C GLN A 538 33.37 -32.75 6.52
N LYS A 539 33.12 -31.97 7.60
CA LYS A 539 33.60 -32.27 8.95
C LYS A 539 32.99 -33.54 9.53
N ILE A 540 31.72 -33.80 9.24
CA ILE A 540 31.03 -35.03 9.67
C ILE A 540 31.65 -36.25 8.95
N LYS A 541 31.82 -36.18 7.62
CA LYS A 541 32.44 -37.25 6.83
C LYS A 541 33.86 -37.57 7.25
N THR A 542 34.69 -36.55 7.61
CA THR A 542 36.06 -36.75 8.10
C THR A 542 36.13 -37.28 9.53
N LYS A 543 35.09 -37.15 10.35
CA LYS A 543 35.04 -37.76 11.69
C LYS A 543 34.54 -39.21 11.68
N CYS A 544 33.86 -39.64 10.61
CA CYS A 544 33.40 -41.01 10.42
C CYS A 544 34.42 -41.90 9.68
N GLN A 545 35.49 -41.33 9.12
CA GLN A 545 36.68 -42.02 8.62
C GLN A 545 37.77 -42.10 9.73
#